data_9dec9448094019205c79c5d53b2920ce
#
_entry.id   9dec9448094019205c79c5d53b2920ce
#
_cell.length_a   1.000
_cell.length_b   1.000
_cell.length_c   1.000
_cell.angle_alpha   90.00
_cell.angle_beta   90.00
_cell.angle_gamma   90.00
#
_symmetry.space_group_name_H-M   'P 1'
#
loop_
_entity.id
_entity.type
_entity.pdbx_description
1 polymer ?
#
loop_
_entity_poly.entity_id
_entity_poly.type
_entity_poly.pdbx_seq_one_letter_code
_entity_poly.pdbx_strand_id
1 'polypeptide(L)'
;QEVFDELPVQDVATWNALIDGYVEHAQSEEALNIFKKMQGEGLPPPNEVTYICGLKACGNIGSLEVGEEIHSEVCKKGLLLKANIALGTALIDMYAKCSVQEKAQQVFDEIPTTTVASWTALLAGYGQQGQSKMVFMLFSKMMAACIDPDLVTFLVLPNACSHAGLIDEGQMIFDVMNSICSSTPTSEHYACMVDLFSRAGQFD
;
A
#
# COMPACT_ATOMS: atom_id res chain seq x y z
N GLN A 1 -3.31 2.42 25.59
CA GLN A 1 -3.41 3.85 25.91
C GLN A 1 -3.04 4.10 27.37
N GLU A 2 -3.56 3.35 28.35
CA GLU A 2 -3.21 3.50 29.77
C GLU A 2 -1.69 3.52 30.02
N VAL A 3 -0.96 2.56 29.43
CA VAL A 3 0.51 2.50 29.54
C VAL A 3 1.19 3.74 28.93
N PHE A 4 0.66 4.28 27.82
CA PHE A 4 1.19 5.48 27.20
C PHE A 4 0.98 6.72 28.05
N ASP A 5 -0.19 6.84 28.67
CA ASP A 5 -0.54 7.97 29.55
C ASP A 5 0.30 7.99 30.86
N GLU A 6 0.80 6.82 31.28
CA GLU A 6 1.69 6.65 32.45
C GLU A 6 3.18 6.88 32.15
N LEU A 7 3.56 7.03 30.86
CA LEU A 7 4.98 7.23 30.50
C LEU A 7 5.49 8.58 31.01
N PRO A 8 6.67 8.62 31.63
CA PRO A 8 7.27 9.86 32.17
C PRO A 8 7.70 10.83 31.06
N VAL A 9 7.94 10.31 29.84
CA VAL A 9 8.31 11.08 28.66
C VAL A 9 7.57 10.50 27.44
N GLN A 10 6.79 11.34 26.80
CA GLN A 10 6.08 11.02 25.56
C GLN A 10 6.85 11.63 24.37
N ASP A 11 7.86 10.91 23.91
CA ASP A 11 8.65 11.30 22.74
C ASP A 11 7.99 10.89 21.41
N VAL A 12 8.58 11.29 20.27
CA VAL A 12 8.05 10.94 18.94
C VAL A 12 7.95 9.43 18.73
N ALA A 13 8.88 8.64 19.30
CA ALA A 13 8.87 7.19 19.14
C ALA A 13 7.67 6.54 19.84
N THR A 14 7.35 7.01 21.05
CA THR A 14 6.18 6.53 21.81
C THR A 14 4.86 6.90 21.15
N TRP A 15 4.75 8.11 20.57
CA TRP A 15 3.59 8.52 19.76
C TRP A 15 3.45 7.65 18.52
N ASN A 16 4.54 7.39 17.79
CA ASN A 16 4.52 6.53 16.61
C ASN A 16 4.09 5.10 16.95
N ALA A 17 4.62 4.54 18.05
CA ALA A 17 4.25 3.21 18.51
C ALA A 17 2.75 3.11 18.86
N LEU A 18 2.19 4.17 19.46
CA LEU A 18 0.77 4.22 19.78
C LEU A 18 -0.09 4.28 18.51
N ILE A 19 0.25 5.16 17.55
CA ILE A 19 -0.48 5.30 16.29
C ILE A 19 -0.42 3.98 15.50
N ASP A 20 0.79 3.41 15.33
CA ASP A 20 0.98 2.16 14.59
C ASP A 20 0.23 0.99 15.26
N GLY A 21 0.25 0.92 16.61
CA GLY A 21 -0.51 -0.06 17.35
C GLY A 21 -2.02 0.00 17.08
N TYR A 22 -2.62 1.17 16.98
CA TYR A 22 -4.02 1.33 16.59
C TYR A 22 -4.25 0.92 15.14
N VAL A 23 -3.35 1.26 14.22
CA VAL A 23 -3.43 0.85 12.80
C VAL A 23 -3.42 -0.67 12.66
N GLU A 24 -2.48 -1.35 13.33
CA GLU A 24 -2.34 -2.81 13.27
C GLU A 24 -3.55 -3.56 13.88
N HIS A 25 -4.27 -2.93 14.83
CA HIS A 25 -5.50 -3.48 15.41
C HIS A 25 -6.78 -3.05 14.69
N ALA A 26 -6.67 -2.56 13.45
CA ALA A 26 -7.79 -2.09 12.61
C ALA A 26 -8.62 -0.94 13.26
N GLN A 27 -8.01 -0.17 14.16
CA GLN A 27 -8.59 1.01 14.82
C GLN A 27 -8.06 2.30 14.20
N SER A 28 -8.18 2.42 12.86
CA SER A 28 -7.53 3.49 12.11
C SER A 28 -8.16 4.87 12.36
N GLU A 29 -9.42 4.95 12.79
CA GLU A 29 -10.04 6.22 13.20
C GLU A 29 -9.37 6.77 14.46
N GLU A 30 -9.14 5.92 15.47
CA GLU A 30 -8.42 6.27 16.69
C GLU A 30 -6.97 6.66 16.40
N ALA A 31 -6.32 5.93 15.48
CA ALA A 31 -4.98 6.27 15.02
C ALA A 31 -4.91 7.70 14.46
N LEU A 32 -5.88 8.11 13.62
CA LEU A 32 -5.96 9.47 13.08
C LEU A 32 -6.28 10.52 14.14
N ASN A 33 -7.11 10.18 15.12
CA ASN A 33 -7.38 11.09 16.25
C ASN A 33 -6.12 11.36 17.05
N ILE A 34 -5.29 10.32 17.30
CA ILE A 34 -4.01 10.45 17.99
C ILE A 34 -3.00 11.21 17.14
N PHE A 35 -2.95 10.94 15.82
CA PHE A 35 -2.11 11.68 14.88
C PHE A 35 -2.45 13.19 14.90
N LYS A 36 -3.72 13.57 14.84
CA LYS A 36 -4.17 14.96 14.95
C LYS A 36 -3.83 15.57 16.31
N LYS A 37 -3.98 14.81 17.40
CA LYS A 37 -3.60 15.26 18.75
C LYS A 37 -2.10 15.57 18.82
N MET A 38 -1.25 14.75 18.21
CA MET A 38 0.21 14.96 18.17
C MET A 38 0.61 16.25 17.44
N GLN A 39 -0.23 16.78 16.54
CA GLN A 39 -0.01 18.06 15.88
C GLN A 39 -0.29 19.29 16.77
N GLY A 40 -0.76 19.09 18.01
CA GLY A 40 -1.06 20.15 18.96
C GLY A 40 0.18 20.85 19.51
N GLU A 41 -0.03 22.04 20.08
CA GLU A 41 1.04 22.84 20.70
C GLU A 41 1.70 22.12 21.88
N GLY A 42 3.02 22.22 21.98
CA GLY A 42 3.80 21.66 23.08
C GLY A 42 4.09 20.17 22.97
N LEU A 43 3.67 19.51 21.91
CA LEU A 43 3.96 18.10 21.63
C LEU A 43 5.13 17.96 20.65
N PRO A 44 5.82 16.80 20.65
CA PRO A 44 6.91 16.57 19.72
C PRO A 44 6.37 16.59 18.26
N PRO A 45 7.06 17.29 17.33
CA PRO A 45 6.58 17.40 15.96
C PRO A 45 6.59 16.05 15.23
N PRO A 46 5.59 15.79 14.37
CA PRO A 46 5.56 14.60 13.52
C PRO A 46 6.83 14.43 12.68
N ASN A 47 7.36 13.23 12.66
CA ASN A 47 8.46 12.82 11.80
C ASN A 47 7.97 11.94 10.64
N GLU A 48 8.91 11.44 9.82
CA GLU A 48 8.60 10.60 8.64
C GLU A 48 7.79 9.35 9.02
N VAL A 49 8.12 8.69 10.13
CA VAL A 49 7.40 7.50 10.62
C VAL A 49 5.97 7.87 11.03
N THR A 50 5.78 9.01 11.69
CA THR A 50 4.45 9.51 12.06
C THR A 50 3.56 9.70 10.83
N TYR A 51 4.10 10.31 9.75
CA TYR A 51 3.37 10.48 8.51
C TYR A 51 3.02 9.15 7.84
N ILE A 52 3.94 8.18 7.84
CA ILE A 52 3.68 6.84 7.28
C ILE A 52 2.54 6.16 8.04
N CYS A 53 2.53 6.19 9.38
CA CYS A 53 1.44 5.63 10.19
C CYS A 53 0.11 6.36 9.91
N GLY A 54 0.12 7.69 9.80
CA GLY A 54 -1.05 8.49 9.45
C GLY A 54 -1.60 8.13 8.05
N LEU A 55 -0.74 7.99 7.05
CA LEU A 55 -1.12 7.60 5.69
C LEU A 55 -1.69 6.19 5.62
N LYS A 56 -1.10 5.22 6.36
CA LYS A 56 -1.66 3.87 6.49
C LYS A 56 -3.08 3.92 7.07
N ALA A 57 -3.28 4.70 8.14
CA ALA A 57 -4.60 4.88 8.75
C ALA A 57 -5.59 5.49 7.76
N CYS A 58 -5.19 6.55 7.02
CA CYS A 58 -6.02 7.17 5.98
C CYS A 58 -6.44 6.16 4.90
N GLY A 59 -5.50 5.36 4.39
CA GLY A 59 -5.79 4.34 3.39
C GLY A 59 -6.77 3.28 3.90
N ASN A 60 -6.61 2.83 5.15
CA ASN A 60 -7.46 1.78 5.73
C ASN A 60 -8.94 2.19 5.87
N ILE A 61 -9.22 3.47 6.13
CA ILE A 61 -10.61 3.97 6.30
C ILE A 61 -11.08 4.83 5.11
N GLY A 62 -10.26 4.99 4.07
CA GLY A 62 -10.60 5.80 2.91
C GLY A 62 -10.65 7.31 3.18
N SER A 63 -9.93 7.82 4.19
CA SER A 63 -9.91 9.24 4.55
C SER A 63 -9.00 10.04 3.61
N LEU A 64 -9.49 10.34 2.40
CA LEU A 64 -8.75 11.06 1.38
C LEU A 64 -8.33 12.47 1.83
N GLU A 65 -9.25 13.21 2.46
CA GLU A 65 -9.00 14.60 2.88
C GLU A 65 -7.79 14.71 3.81
N VAL A 66 -7.74 13.89 4.86
CA VAL A 66 -6.60 13.86 5.79
C VAL A 66 -5.33 13.36 5.09
N GLY A 67 -5.46 12.39 4.18
CA GLY A 67 -4.33 11.91 3.38
C GLY A 67 -3.71 13.00 2.50
N GLU A 68 -4.54 13.88 1.90
CA GLU A 68 -4.09 15.03 1.10
C GLU A 68 -3.44 16.13 1.97
N GLU A 69 -3.97 16.36 3.18
CA GLU A 69 -3.34 17.26 4.15
C GLU A 69 -1.92 16.78 4.50
N ILE A 70 -1.78 15.48 4.82
CA ILE A 70 -0.47 14.86 5.10
C ILE A 70 0.46 15.00 3.89
N HIS A 71 -0.02 14.68 2.68
CA HIS A 71 0.77 14.81 1.46
C HIS A 71 1.27 16.24 1.25
N SER A 72 0.39 17.24 1.42
CA SER A 72 0.75 18.67 1.32
C SER A 72 1.83 19.05 2.33
N GLU A 73 1.73 18.58 3.57
CA GLU A 73 2.71 18.85 4.62
C GLU A 73 4.06 18.20 4.33
N VAL A 74 4.06 16.96 3.88
CA VAL A 74 5.25 16.20 3.46
C VAL A 74 5.97 16.92 2.31
N CYS A 75 5.21 17.43 1.32
CA CYS A 75 5.78 18.23 0.22
C CYS A 75 6.38 19.55 0.72
N LYS A 76 5.67 20.30 1.57
CA LYS A 76 6.16 21.56 2.16
C LYS A 76 7.47 21.38 2.94
N LYS A 77 7.62 20.24 3.62
CA LYS A 77 8.85 19.88 4.37
C LYS A 77 9.94 19.31 3.46
N GLY A 78 9.69 19.10 2.18
CA GLY A 78 10.64 18.54 1.21
C GLY A 78 11.05 17.10 1.53
N LEU A 79 10.21 16.32 2.23
CA LEU A 79 10.53 14.97 2.67
C LEU A 79 10.56 13.97 1.52
N LEU A 80 9.76 14.17 0.47
CA LEU A 80 9.79 13.33 -0.74
C LEU A 80 11.09 13.51 -1.53
N LEU A 81 11.62 14.74 -1.59
CA LEU A 81 12.87 15.04 -2.30
C LEU A 81 14.11 14.39 -1.67
N LYS A 82 14.02 14.01 -0.38
CA LYS A 82 15.10 13.33 0.36
C LYS A 82 15.19 11.84 0.06
N ALA A 83 14.58 11.37 -1.02
CA ALA A 83 14.54 9.96 -1.41
C ALA A 83 13.98 9.03 -0.31
N ASN A 84 12.98 9.50 0.44
CA ASN A 84 12.29 8.68 1.42
C ASN A 84 11.33 7.71 0.72
N ILE A 85 11.86 6.56 0.34
CA ILE A 85 11.16 5.51 -0.40
C ILE A 85 9.91 5.04 0.36
N ALA A 86 10.03 4.87 1.67
CA ALA A 86 8.93 4.37 2.51
C ALA A 86 7.75 5.36 2.53
N LEU A 87 8.02 6.66 2.62
CA LEU A 87 7.00 7.70 2.61
C LEU A 87 6.31 7.81 1.25
N GLY A 88 7.08 7.76 0.15
CA GLY A 88 6.53 7.73 -1.21
C GLY A 88 5.63 6.52 -1.43
N THR A 89 6.07 5.33 -1.01
CA THR A 89 5.27 4.10 -1.07
C THR A 89 3.99 4.21 -0.25
N ALA A 90 4.04 4.79 0.96
CA ALA A 90 2.85 4.98 1.81
C ALA A 90 1.84 5.94 1.17
N LEU A 91 2.30 6.99 0.47
CA LEU A 91 1.41 7.89 -0.29
C LEU A 91 0.73 7.17 -1.46
N ILE A 92 1.48 6.37 -2.23
CA ILE A 92 0.93 5.58 -3.33
C ILE A 92 -0.15 4.62 -2.80
N ASP A 93 0.15 3.87 -1.73
CA ASP A 93 -0.79 2.93 -1.10
C ASP A 93 -2.05 3.64 -0.57
N MET A 94 -1.89 4.79 0.09
CA MET A 94 -3.00 5.59 0.58
C MET A 94 -3.92 6.05 -0.57
N TYR A 95 -3.36 6.64 -1.64
CA TYR A 95 -4.17 7.08 -2.78
C TYR A 95 -4.83 5.91 -3.51
N ALA A 96 -4.12 4.80 -3.67
CA ALA A 96 -4.64 3.57 -4.27
C ALA A 96 -5.86 3.05 -3.48
N LYS A 97 -5.76 2.95 -2.16
CA LYS A 97 -6.85 2.53 -1.27
C LYS A 97 -8.03 3.51 -1.23
N CYS A 98 -7.75 4.80 -1.35
CA CYS A 98 -8.78 5.84 -1.49
C CYS A 98 -9.38 5.92 -2.91
N SER A 99 -9.01 5.00 -3.83
CA SER A 99 -9.51 4.93 -5.21
C SER A 99 -9.18 6.16 -6.09
N VAL A 100 -8.10 6.88 -5.77
CA VAL A 100 -7.61 8.07 -6.52
C VAL A 100 -6.34 7.70 -7.29
N GLN A 101 -6.50 6.87 -8.34
CA GLN A 101 -5.37 6.26 -9.06
C GLN A 101 -4.48 7.28 -9.78
N GLU A 102 -5.06 8.37 -10.30
CA GLU A 102 -4.28 9.41 -10.97
C GLU A 102 -3.24 10.04 -10.03
N LYS A 103 -3.61 10.26 -8.74
CA LYS A 103 -2.67 10.77 -7.74
C LYS A 103 -1.66 9.72 -7.30
N ALA A 104 -2.07 8.46 -7.18
CA ALA A 104 -1.14 7.36 -6.90
C ALA A 104 -0.08 7.24 -8.00
N GLN A 105 -0.50 7.31 -9.29
CA GLN A 105 0.39 7.30 -10.43
C GLN A 105 1.31 8.53 -10.44
N GLN A 106 0.77 9.73 -10.17
CA GLN A 106 1.55 10.96 -10.13
C GLN A 106 2.67 10.85 -9.07
N VAL A 107 2.35 10.44 -7.84
CA VAL A 107 3.36 10.24 -6.79
C VAL A 107 4.39 9.20 -7.20
N PHE A 108 3.95 8.09 -7.85
CA PHE A 108 4.85 7.06 -8.34
C PHE A 108 5.85 7.59 -9.38
N ASP A 109 5.39 8.45 -10.28
CA ASP A 109 6.23 9.06 -11.32
C ASP A 109 7.18 10.14 -10.76
N GLU A 110 6.85 10.75 -9.62
CA GLU A 110 7.63 11.80 -8.95
C GLU A 110 8.71 11.24 -8.01
N ILE A 111 8.53 10.03 -7.45
CA ILE A 111 9.54 9.45 -6.54
C ILE A 111 10.83 9.09 -7.30
N PRO A 112 12.00 9.43 -6.76
CA PRO A 112 13.28 9.25 -7.46
C PRO A 112 13.68 7.79 -7.62
N THR A 113 13.15 6.90 -6.78
CA THR A 113 13.47 5.47 -6.78
C THR A 113 12.22 4.66 -6.48
N THR A 114 11.92 3.71 -7.35
CA THR A 114 10.82 2.76 -7.17
C THR A 114 11.32 1.45 -6.58
N THR A 115 10.49 0.79 -5.80
CA THR A 115 10.76 -0.52 -5.18
C THR A 115 9.64 -1.48 -5.50
N VAL A 116 9.84 -2.78 -5.22
CA VAL A 116 8.77 -3.79 -5.33
C VAL A 116 7.49 -3.32 -4.63
N ALA A 117 7.61 -2.77 -3.41
CA ALA A 117 6.45 -2.30 -2.65
C ALA A 117 5.70 -1.14 -3.34
N SER A 118 6.41 -0.16 -3.94
CA SER A 118 5.75 0.93 -4.67
C SER A 118 5.06 0.45 -5.96
N TRP A 119 5.67 -0.48 -6.69
CA TRP A 119 5.04 -1.12 -7.85
C TRP A 119 3.80 -1.92 -7.44
N THR A 120 3.91 -2.74 -6.39
CA THR A 120 2.81 -3.58 -5.90
C THR A 120 1.63 -2.74 -5.39
N ALA A 121 1.88 -1.64 -4.67
CA ALA A 121 0.85 -0.72 -4.23
C ALA A 121 0.08 -0.12 -5.42
N LEU A 122 0.80 0.31 -6.46
CA LEU A 122 0.19 0.87 -7.67
C LEU A 122 -0.62 -0.18 -8.44
N LEU A 123 -0.06 -1.40 -8.62
CA LEU A 123 -0.73 -2.53 -9.25
C LEU A 123 -2.02 -2.90 -8.50
N ALA A 124 -1.97 -2.96 -7.17
CA ALA A 124 -3.12 -3.28 -6.32
C ALA A 124 -4.26 -2.27 -6.50
N GLY A 125 -3.93 -0.98 -6.57
CA GLY A 125 -4.92 0.05 -6.79
C GLY A 125 -5.64 -0.07 -8.14
N TYR A 126 -4.91 -0.27 -9.23
CA TYR A 126 -5.52 -0.51 -10.54
C TYR A 126 -6.30 -1.81 -10.59
N GLY A 127 -5.81 -2.87 -9.91
CA GLY A 127 -6.50 -4.15 -9.78
C GLY A 127 -7.84 -4.03 -9.06
N GLN A 128 -7.91 -3.29 -7.96
CA GLN A 128 -9.14 -3.04 -7.20
C GLN A 128 -10.20 -2.30 -8.03
N GLN A 129 -9.78 -1.46 -8.97
CA GLN A 129 -10.69 -0.76 -9.89
C GLN A 129 -11.05 -1.59 -11.14
N GLY A 130 -10.61 -2.84 -11.22
CA GLY A 130 -10.86 -3.70 -12.37
C GLY A 130 -10.14 -3.27 -13.66
N GLN A 131 -9.11 -2.42 -13.56
CA GLN A 131 -8.35 -1.93 -14.70
C GLN A 131 -7.23 -2.91 -15.09
N SER A 132 -7.60 -4.14 -15.43
CA SER A 132 -6.68 -5.24 -15.73
C SER A 132 -5.63 -4.90 -16.78
N LYS A 133 -6.01 -4.17 -17.85
CA LYS A 133 -5.05 -3.74 -18.89
C LYS A 133 -3.91 -2.88 -18.31
N MET A 134 -4.23 -1.99 -17.36
CA MET A 134 -3.23 -1.16 -16.69
C MET A 134 -2.33 -2.02 -15.80
N VAL A 135 -2.91 -2.99 -15.10
CA VAL A 135 -2.17 -3.93 -14.25
C VAL A 135 -1.12 -4.67 -15.06
N PHE A 136 -1.50 -5.26 -16.21
CA PHE A 136 -0.54 -5.97 -17.07
C PHE A 136 0.53 -5.06 -17.68
N MET A 137 0.15 -3.85 -18.09
CA MET A 137 1.11 -2.87 -18.60
C MET A 137 2.13 -2.48 -17.53
N LEU A 138 1.69 -2.22 -16.29
CA LEU A 138 2.55 -1.86 -15.17
C LEU A 138 3.44 -3.04 -14.75
N PHE A 139 2.89 -4.26 -14.73
CA PHE A 139 3.68 -5.45 -14.46
C PHE A 139 4.80 -5.65 -15.50
N SER A 140 4.48 -5.47 -16.80
CA SER A 140 5.49 -5.51 -17.86
C SER A 140 6.57 -4.42 -17.69
N LYS A 141 6.19 -3.22 -17.26
CA LYS A 141 7.14 -2.14 -16.95
C LYS A 141 8.02 -2.46 -15.73
N MET A 142 7.45 -3.06 -14.68
CA MET A 142 8.19 -3.52 -13.50
C MET A 142 9.27 -4.51 -13.88
N MET A 143 8.93 -5.52 -14.71
CA MET A 143 9.88 -6.50 -15.23
C MET A 143 10.95 -5.86 -16.12
N ALA A 144 10.57 -4.93 -16.99
CA ALA A 144 11.51 -4.18 -17.84
C ALA A 144 12.47 -3.29 -17.04
N ALA A 145 12.05 -2.82 -15.87
CA ALA A 145 12.89 -2.09 -14.92
C ALA A 145 13.81 -3.00 -14.09
N CYS A 146 13.82 -4.30 -14.36
CA CYS A 146 14.59 -5.32 -13.60
C CYS A 146 14.25 -5.31 -12.10
N ILE A 147 12.98 -5.07 -11.76
CA ILE A 147 12.47 -5.18 -10.40
C ILE A 147 11.72 -6.50 -10.31
N ASP A 148 12.29 -7.44 -9.57
CA ASP A 148 11.74 -8.79 -9.42
C ASP A 148 10.46 -8.75 -8.56
N PRO A 149 9.33 -9.30 -9.07
CA PRO A 149 8.09 -9.39 -8.30
C PRO A 149 8.27 -10.29 -7.07
N ASP A 150 7.61 -9.93 -5.98
CA ASP A 150 7.53 -10.75 -4.78
C ASP A 150 6.20 -11.53 -4.70
N LEU A 151 6.02 -12.33 -3.65
CA LEU A 151 4.79 -13.08 -3.43
C LEU A 151 3.56 -12.16 -3.31
N VAL A 152 3.71 -10.95 -2.76
CA VAL A 152 2.59 -10.00 -2.65
C VAL A 152 2.17 -9.51 -4.03
N THR A 153 3.13 -9.23 -4.92
CA THR A 153 2.85 -8.89 -6.32
C THR A 153 2.05 -10.00 -6.99
N PHE A 154 2.42 -11.26 -6.74
CA PHE A 154 1.71 -12.43 -7.29
C PHE A 154 0.37 -12.76 -6.62
N LEU A 155 -0.03 -12.07 -5.55
CA LEU A 155 -1.42 -12.06 -5.06
C LEU A 155 -2.28 -11.04 -5.83
N VAL A 156 -1.72 -9.89 -6.14
CA VAL A 156 -2.43 -8.81 -6.84
C VAL A 156 -2.80 -9.20 -8.27
N LEU A 157 -1.89 -9.83 -9.00
CA LEU A 157 -2.06 -10.14 -10.42
C LEU A 157 -3.20 -11.14 -10.69
N PRO A 158 -3.26 -12.33 -10.06
CA PRO A 158 -4.39 -13.26 -10.25
C PRO A 158 -5.73 -12.65 -9.82
N ASN A 159 -5.73 -11.83 -8.78
CA ASN A 159 -6.94 -11.16 -8.33
C ASN A 159 -7.48 -10.18 -9.40
N ALA A 160 -6.60 -9.42 -10.06
CA ALA A 160 -6.97 -8.57 -11.19
C ALA A 160 -7.48 -9.41 -12.40
N CYS A 161 -6.91 -10.60 -12.62
CA CYS A 161 -7.39 -11.54 -13.64
C CYS A 161 -8.79 -12.07 -13.30
N SER A 162 -9.05 -12.44 -12.03
CA SER A 162 -10.34 -12.93 -11.57
C SER A 162 -11.44 -11.89 -11.80
N HIS A 163 -11.20 -10.63 -11.49
CA HIS A 163 -12.16 -9.56 -11.74
C HIS A 163 -12.44 -9.31 -13.23
N ALA A 164 -11.47 -9.61 -14.09
CA ALA A 164 -11.59 -9.39 -15.54
C ALA A 164 -12.01 -10.65 -16.33
N GLY A 165 -12.10 -11.81 -15.68
CA GLY A 165 -12.38 -13.09 -16.33
C GLY A 165 -11.23 -13.57 -17.23
N LEU A 166 -9.99 -13.17 -16.95
CA LEU A 166 -8.79 -13.47 -17.73
C LEU A 166 -8.11 -14.75 -17.21
N ILE A 167 -8.68 -15.91 -17.57
CA ILE A 167 -8.25 -17.21 -17.01
C ILE A 167 -6.86 -17.59 -17.50
N ASP A 168 -6.63 -17.52 -18.80
CA ASP A 168 -5.37 -17.94 -19.42
C ASP A 168 -4.20 -17.07 -18.91
N GLU A 169 -4.42 -15.78 -18.75
CA GLU A 169 -3.44 -14.85 -18.19
C GLU A 169 -3.16 -15.15 -16.71
N GLY A 170 -4.20 -15.43 -15.94
CA GLY A 170 -4.05 -15.81 -14.53
C GLY A 170 -3.26 -17.09 -14.34
N GLN A 171 -3.53 -18.12 -15.17
CA GLN A 171 -2.76 -19.36 -15.17
C GLN A 171 -1.30 -19.10 -15.54
N MET A 172 -1.04 -18.32 -16.58
CA MET A 172 0.32 -17.98 -17.01
C MET A 172 1.08 -17.22 -15.90
N ILE A 173 0.43 -16.30 -15.19
CA ILE A 173 1.04 -15.57 -14.07
C ILE A 173 1.41 -16.53 -12.94
N PHE A 174 0.53 -17.50 -12.63
CA PHE A 174 0.80 -18.50 -11.60
C PHE A 174 2.00 -19.40 -11.97
N ASP A 175 2.12 -19.78 -13.24
CA ASP A 175 3.26 -20.53 -13.75
C ASP A 175 4.56 -19.72 -13.71
N VAL A 176 4.49 -18.42 -14.04
CA VAL A 176 5.62 -17.49 -13.91
C VAL A 176 6.05 -17.35 -12.45
N MET A 177 5.11 -17.22 -11.51
CA MET A 177 5.42 -17.19 -10.09
C MET A 177 6.21 -18.43 -9.64
N ASN A 178 5.75 -19.62 -10.04
CA ASN A 178 6.43 -20.89 -9.70
C ASN A 178 7.84 -20.98 -10.30
N SER A 179 8.11 -20.29 -11.41
CA SER A 179 9.40 -20.30 -12.08
C SER A 179 10.39 -19.27 -11.54
N ILE A 180 9.91 -18.12 -11.04
CA ILE A 180 10.73 -16.98 -10.61
C ILE A 180 10.90 -16.98 -9.09
N CYS A 181 9.84 -17.25 -8.33
CA CYS A 181 9.91 -17.20 -6.88
C CYS A 181 10.61 -18.43 -6.32
N SER A 182 11.66 -18.20 -5.52
CA SER A 182 12.31 -19.26 -4.74
C SER A 182 11.45 -19.79 -3.60
N SER A 183 10.36 -19.10 -3.26
CA SER A 183 9.44 -19.43 -2.20
C SER A 183 8.21 -20.16 -2.76
N THR A 184 7.70 -21.16 -2.04
CA THR A 184 6.48 -21.88 -2.42
C THR A 184 5.24 -20.99 -2.32
N PRO A 185 4.27 -21.14 -3.26
CA PRO A 185 2.99 -20.45 -3.16
C PRO A 185 2.29 -20.72 -1.83
N THR A 186 1.69 -19.68 -1.25
CA THR A 186 0.90 -19.80 -0.02
C THR A 186 -0.54 -20.23 -0.31
N SER A 187 -1.31 -20.58 0.73
CA SER A 187 -2.74 -20.86 0.62
C SER A 187 -3.54 -19.72 -0.03
N GLU A 188 -3.10 -18.49 0.16
CA GLU A 188 -3.73 -17.30 -0.43
C GLU A 188 -3.60 -17.26 -1.95
N HIS A 189 -2.43 -17.64 -2.49
CA HIS A 189 -2.21 -17.73 -3.94
C HIS A 189 -3.12 -18.79 -4.57
N TYR A 190 -3.26 -19.96 -3.92
CA TYR A 190 -4.19 -20.98 -4.38
C TYR A 190 -5.65 -20.52 -4.28
N ALA A 191 -6.02 -19.78 -3.23
CA ALA A 191 -7.36 -19.21 -3.08
C ALA A 191 -7.68 -18.23 -4.21
N CYS A 192 -6.74 -17.36 -4.63
CA CYS A 192 -6.92 -16.50 -5.77
C CYS A 192 -7.15 -17.27 -7.08
N MET A 193 -6.43 -18.40 -7.29
CA MET A 193 -6.64 -19.25 -8.46
C MET A 193 -7.99 -19.95 -8.42
N VAL A 194 -8.43 -20.44 -7.26
CA VAL A 194 -9.76 -21.01 -7.09
C VAL A 194 -10.86 -19.98 -7.40
N ASP A 195 -10.72 -18.74 -6.91
CA ASP A 195 -11.67 -17.66 -7.22
C ASP A 195 -11.70 -17.35 -8.73
N LEU A 196 -10.54 -17.30 -9.38
CA LEU A 196 -10.42 -17.09 -10.83
C LEU A 196 -11.20 -18.16 -11.63
N PHE A 197 -10.95 -19.45 -11.35
CA PHE A 197 -11.65 -20.55 -12.04
C PHE A 197 -13.13 -20.60 -11.69
N SER A 198 -13.50 -20.29 -10.45
CA SER A 198 -14.89 -20.27 -9.97
C SER A 198 -15.73 -19.27 -10.74
N ARG A 199 -15.23 -18.04 -10.87
CA ARG A 199 -15.92 -16.96 -11.60
C ARG A 199 -16.04 -17.25 -13.09
N ALA A 200 -15.12 -18.01 -13.63
CA ALA A 200 -15.13 -18.41 -15.04
C ALA A 200 -16.06 -19.59 -15.35
N GLY A 201 -16.68 -20.18 -14.34
CA GLY A 201 -17.59 -21.33 -14.51
C GLY A 201 -16.88 -22.62 -14.94
N GLN A 202 -15.57 -22.69 -14.78
CA GLN A 202 -14.76 -23.89 -15.06
C GLN A 202 -14.58 -24.71 -13.78
N PHE A 203 -15.63 -25.42 -13.40
CA PHE A 203 -15.58 -26.47 -12.40
C PHE A 203 -15.61 -27.82 -13.11
N ASP A 204 -14.48 -28.39 -13.36
CA ASP A 204 -14.31 -29.81 -13.70
C ASP A 204 -13.49 -30.53 -12.61
#